data_87a6cec5f6f6b7f51a2ea3fa36a6518c
#
_entry.id   87a6cec5f6f6b7f51a2ea3fa36a6518c
#
_cell.length_a   1.000
_cell.length_b   1.000
_cell.length_c   1.000
_cell.angle_alpha   90.00
_cell.angle_beta   90.00
_cell.angle_gamma   90.00
#
_symmetry.space_group_name_H-M   'P 1'
#
loop_
_entity.id
_entity.type
_entity.pdbx_description
1 polymer ?
#
loop_
_entity_poly.entity_id
_entity_poly.type
_entity_poly.pdbx_seq_one_letter_code
_entity_poly.pdbx_strand_id
1 'polypeptide(L)'
;IQAIRNNPNDESSYPAIKSVDVNIADYDRIIIGAPLWWSNMAAPLQTYLFQHGSEMKGKSIGLIVSSASSGISGVESDAKRLIPEGNFLTPSLWIRSSQTSGCHSMIADWLNEIN
;
A
#
# COMPACT_ATOMS: atom_id res chain seq x y z
N ILE A 1 6.74 13.45 -0.12
CA ILE A 1 5.91 13.10 1.05
C ILE A 1 5.34 14.34 1.73
N GLN A 2 6.15 15.38 1.97
CA GLN A 2 5.67 16.57 2.68
C GLN A 2 4.54 17.28 1.93
N ALA A 3 4.64 17.38 0.61
CA ALA A 3 3.59 18.01 -0.20
C ALA A 3 2.25 17.28 -0.04
N ILE A 4 2.30 15.94 -0.03
CA ILE A 4 1.10 15.12 0.17
C ILE A 4 0.51 15.34 1.56
N ARG A 5 1.35 15.39 2.59
CA ARG A 5 0.89 15.65 3.96
C ARG A 5 0.18 17.00 4.08
N ASN A 6 0.70 18.01 3.40
CA ASN A 6 0.14 19.35 3.45
C ASN A 6 -1.18 19.47 2.69
N ASN A 7 -1.30 18.81 1.54
CA ASN A 7 -2.48 18.90 0.67
C ASN A 7 -2.84 17.53 0.07
N PRO A 8 -3.36 16.60 0.88
CA PRO A 8 -3.59 15.22 0.42
C PRO A 8 -4.72 15.06 -0.61
N ASN A 9 -5.56 16.06 -0.76
CA ASN A 9 -6.65 16.03 -1.73
C ASN A 9 -6.31 16.75 -3.05
N ASP A 10 -5.13 17.34 -3.14
CA ASP A 10 -4.68 18.08 -4.33
C ASP A 10 -3.79 17.18 -5.18
N GLU A 11 -4.22 16.88 -6.39
CA GLU A 11 -3.49 16.04 -7.32
C GLU A 11 -2.06 16.55 -7.55
N SER A 12 -1.85 17.87 -7.56
CA SER A 12 -0.53 18.45 -7.77
C SER A 12 0.46 18.16 -6.64
N SER A 13 -0.02 17.69 -5.48
CA SER A 13 0.83 17.29 -4.35
C SER A 13 1.53 15.96 -4.60
N TYR A 14 1.09 15.19 -5.59
CA TYR A 14 1.58 13.84 -5.84
C TYR A 14 2.57 13.84 -7.01
N PRO A 15 3.69 13.10 -6.91
CA PRO A 15 4.64 13.03 -8.01
C PRO A 15 4.03 12.35 -9.22
N ALA A 16 4.51 12.73 -10.41
CA ALA A 16 4.13 12.07 -11.64
C ALA A 16 4.71 10.65 -11.69
N ILE A 17 3.95 9.71 -12.22
CA ILE A 17 4.39 8.33 -12.43
C ILE A 17 4.11 7.90 -13.86
N LYS A 18 4.80 6.86 -14.31
CA LYS A 18 4.49 6.23 -15.60
C LYS A 18 3.14 5.54 -15.51
N SER A 19 2.40 5.50 -16.61
CA SER A 19 1.16 4.75 -16.69
C SER A 19 1.40 3.28 -16.39
N VAL A 20 0.52 2.69 -15.58
CA VAL A 20 0.54 1.27 -15.25
C VAL A 20 -0.71 0.65 -15.88
N ASP A 21 -0.49 -0.33 -16.74
CA ASP A 21 -1.57 -0.96 -17.51
C ASP A 21 -2.06 -2.22 -16.78
N VAL A 22 -2.87 -2.02 -15.74
CA VAL A 22 -3.50 -3.08 -14.97
C VAL A 22 -4.99 -2.87 -14.96
N ASN A 23 -5.74 -3.90 -15.35
CA ASN A 23 -7.19 -3.87 -15.27
C ASN A 23 -7.64 -4.33 -13.88
N ILE A 24 -7.80 -3.39 -12.96
CA ILE A 24 -8.17 -3.66 -11.57
C ILE A 24 -9.50 -4.39 -11.47
N ALA A 25 -10.41 -4.13 -12.39
CA ALA A 25 -11.74 -4.75 -12.39
C ALA A 25 -11.69 -6.28 -12.50
N ASP A 26 -10.62 -6.83 -13.06
CA ASP A 26 -10.48 -8.29 -13.24
C ASP A 26 -10.13 -9.03 -11.94
N TYR A 27 -9.85 -8.33 -10.85
CA TYR A 27 -9.38 -8.94 -9.61
C TYR A 27 -10.31 -8.61 -8.44
N ASP A 28 -10.55 -9.60 -7.59
CA ASP A 28 -11.33 -9.43 -6.35
C ASP A 28 -10.44 -9.10 -5.15
N ARG A 29 -9.17 -9.49 -5.21
CA ARG A 29 -8.19 -9.26 -4.16
C ARG A 29 -6.99 -8.52 -4.75
N ILE A 30 -6.59 -7.46 -4.08
CA ILE A 30 -5.44 -6.64 -4.46
C ILE A 30 -4.40 -6.70 -3.33
N ILE A 31 -3.17 -7.06 -3.66
CA ILE A 31 -2.06 -7.03 -2.72
C ILE A 31 -1.17 -5.84 -3.08
N ILE A 32 -0.97 -4.95 -2.13
CA ILE A 32 -0.16 -3.75 -2.32
C ILE A 32 1.14 -3.93 -1.54
N GLY A 33 2.26 -3.96 -2.27
CA GLY A 33 3.59 -3.98 -1.67
C GLY A 33 4.19 -2.59 -1.71
N ALA A 34 4.55 -2.05 -0.55
CA ALA A 34 5.04 -0.68 -0.45
C ALA A 34 6.24 -0.56 0.49
N PRO A 35 7.28 0.18 0.09
CA PRO A 35 8.30 0.59 1.04
C PRO A 35 7.80 1.76 1.90
N LEU A 36 8.37 1.87 3.09
CA LEU A 36 8.13 2.98 4.00
C LEU A 36 9.11 4.11 3.68
N TRP A 37 8.58 5.30 3.39
CA TRP A 37 9.35 6.52 3.16
C TRP A 37 8.88 7.59 4.15
N TRP A 38 9.78 8.04 5.05
CA TRP A 38 9.46 9.10 6.00
C TRP A 38 8.18 8.79 6.79
N SER A 39 8.06 7.56 7.29
CA SER A 39 6.94 7.05 8.07
C SER A 39 5.64 6.88 7.29
N ASN A 40 5.65 7.08 5.99
CA ASN A 40 4.47 6.96 5.11
C ASN A 40 4.73 6.00 3.95
N MET A 41 3.68 5.73 3.20
CA MET A 41 3.80 4.97 1.95
C MET A 41 4.65 5.74 0.96
N ALA A 42 5.50 5.05 0.21
CA ALA A 42 6.32 5.67 -0.83
C ALA A 42 5.46 6.51 -1.78
N ALA A 43 5.91 7.72 -2.05
CA ALA A 43 5.10 8.71 -2.77
C ALA A 43 4.61 8.26 -4.15
N PRO A 44 5.41 7.58 -5.00
CA PRO A 44 4.90 7.10 -6.29
C PRO A 44 3.72 6.15 -6.17
N LEU A 45 3.72 5.28 -5.15
CA LEU A 45 2.60 4.38 -4.93
C LEU A 45 1.38 5.14 -4.43
N GLN A 46 1.57 6.17 -3.61
CA GLN A 46 0.46 7.04 -3.23
C GLN A 46 -0.17 7.72 -4.45
N THR A 47 0.65 8.12 -5.43
CA THR A 47 0.14 8.68 -6.69
C THR A 47 -0.77 7.67 -7.40
N TYR A 48 -0.31 6.44 -7.54
CA TYR A 48 -1.11 5.38 -8.18
C TYR A 48 -2.45 5.17 -7.47
N LEU A 49 -2.43 5.10 -6.14
CA LEU A 49 -3.64 4.88 -5.36
C LEU A 49 -4.55 6.12 -5.37
N PHE A 50 -3.98 7.32 -5.44
CA PHE A 50 -4.78 8.53 -5.59
C PHE A 50 -5.57 8.51 -6.91
N GLN A 51 -4.93 8.05 -7.98
CA GLN A 51 -5.55 7.96 -9.31
C GLN A 51 -6.55 6.81 -9.43
N HIS A 52 -6.27 5.67 -8.80
CA HIS A 52 -6.97 4.41 -9.05
C HIS A 52 -7.66 3.80 -7.82
N GLY A 53 -7.55 4.44 -6.66
CA GLY A 53 -8.11 3.88 -5.42
C GLY A 53 -9.62 3.67 -5.49
N SER A 54 -10.35 4.51 -6.19
CA SER A 54 -11.79 4.37 -6.35
C SER A 54 -12.19 3.10 -7.12
N GLU A 55 -11.30 2.60 -7.98
CA GLU A 55 -11.52 1.36 -8.74
C GLU A 55 -11.42 0.12 -7.86
N MET A 56 -10.89 0.27 -6.64
CA MET A 56 -10.71 -0.83 -5.68
C MET A 56 -11.85 -0.92 -4.66
N LYS A 57 -12.92 -0.16 -4.85
CA LYS A 57 -14.09 -0.18 -3.97
C LYS A 57 -14.64 -1.59 -3.81
N GLY A 58 -14.84 -2.02 -2.57
CA GLY A 58 -15.40 -3.31 -2.24
C GLY A 58 -14.46 -4.50 -2.41
N LYS A 59 -13.25 -4.28 -2.90
CA LYS A 59 -12.26 -5.35 -3.07
C LYS A 59 -11.50 -5.62 -1.78
N SER A 60 -11.00 -6.84 -1.64
CA SER A 60 -10.14 -7.22 -0.50
C SER A 60 -8.73 -6.69 -0.74
N ILE A 61 -8.20 -5.93 0.21
CA ILE A 61 -6.90 -5.27 0.09
C ILE A 61 -5.94 -5.82 1.16
N GLY A 62 -4.84 -6.42 0.72
CA GLY A 62 -3.77 -6.85 1.62
C GLY A 62 -2.56 -5.95 1.45
N LEU A 63 -1.87 -5.64 2.56
CA LEU A 63 -0.69 -4.79 2.55
C LEU A 63 0.56 -5.56 2.96
N ILE A 64 1.61 -5.42 2.16
CA ILE A 64 2.96 -5.85 2.50
C ILE A 64 3.82 -4.60 2.57
N VAL A 65 4.42 -4.33 3.71
CA VAL A 65 5.21 -3.11 3.90
C VAL A 65 6.63 -3.47 4.32
N SER A 66 7.61 -2.95 3.58
CA SER A 66 9.01 -3.09 3.93
C SER A 66 9.51 -1.81 4.61
N SER A 67 10.27 -1.97 5.69
CA SER A 67 10.91 -0.86 6.39
C SER A 67 12.23 -1.32 6.99
N ALA A 68 13.08 -0.35 7.37
CA ALA A 68 14.32 -0.69 8.08
C ALA A 68 13.98 -1.26 9.46
N SER A 69 13.29 -0.49 10.29
CA SER A 69 12.88 -0.91 11.64
C SER A 69 11.65 -0.18 12.16
N SER A 70 11.22 0.86 11.46
CA SER A 70 10.06 1.67 11.88
C SER A 70 8.75 0.93 11.66
N GLY A 71 7.78 1.17 12.55
CA GLY A 71 6.44 0.61 12.41
C GLY A 71 5.71 1.10 11.17
N ILE A 72 4.66 0.40 10.78
CA ILE A 72 4.01 0.57 9.49
C ILE A 72 2.63 1.24 9.56
N SER A 73 2.26 1.77 10.72
CA SER A 73 0.93 2.38 10.89
C SER A 73 0.68 3.55 9.94
N GLY A 74 1.70 4.32 9.59
CA GLY A 74 1.58 5.42 8.63
C GLY A 74 1.22 4.93 7.23
N VAL A 75 1.80 3.81 6.80
CA VAL A 75 1.48 3.21 5.50
C VAL A 75 0.06 2.67 5.48
N GLU A 76 -0.36 1.99 6.55
CA GLU A 76 -1.73 1.51 6.68
C GLU A 76 -2.74 2.66 6.64
N SER A 77 -2.42 3.76 7.32
CA SER A 77 -3.23 4.97 7.32
C SER A 77 -3.35 5.58 5.92
N ASP A 78 -2.24 5.68 5.20
CA ASP A 78 -2.22 6.18 3.83
C ASP A 78 -3.07 5.33 2.90
N ALA A 79 -2.95 4.00 3.01
CA ALA A 79 -3.73 3.08 2.19
C ALA A 79 -5.23 3.26 2.44
N LYS A 80 -5.64 3.33 3.70
CA LYS A 80 -7.06 3.51 4.06
C LYS A 80 -7.59 4.87 3.60
N ARG A 81 -6.77 5.91 3.63
CA ARG A 81 -7.15 7.22 3.13
C ARG A 81 -7.37 7.21 1.63
N LEU A 82 -6.48 6.54 0.89
CA LEU A 82 -6.49 6.51 -0.58
C LEU A 82 -7.50 5.51 -1.14
N ILE A 83 -7.85 4.48 -0.36
CA ILE A 83 -8.85 3.48 -0.74
C ILE A 83 -9.91 3.37 0.37
N PRO A 84 -10.71 4.41 0.58
CA PRO A 84 -11.61 4.46 1.75
C PRO A 84 -12.70 3.39 1.74
N GLU A 85 -13.03 2.84 0.59
CA GLU A 85 -14.07 1.82 0.45
C GLU A 85 -13.50 0.42 0.20
N GLY A 86 -12.19 0.23 0.41
CA GLY A 86 -11.56 -1.08 0.34
C GLY A 86 -11.78 -1.89 1.62
N ASN A 87 -11.83 -3.21 1.48
CA ASN A 87 -11.91 -4.14 2.62
C ASN A 87 -10.50 -4.58 2.97
N PHE A 88 -9.90 -3.93 3.96
CA PHE A 88 -8.52 -4.19 4.33
C PHE A 88 -8.42 -5.49 5.13
N LEU A 89 -7.59 -6.41 4.63
CA LEU A 89 -7.32 -7.67 5.29
C LEU A 89 -6.33 -7.45 6.43
N THR A 90 -6.52 -8.17 7.51
CA THR A 90 -5.66 -8.07 8.71
C THR A 90 -5.06 -9.42 9.05
N PRO A 91 -3.81 -9.43 9.52
CA PRO A 91 -2.92 -8.26 9.67
C PRO A 91 -2.27 -7.85 8.35
N SER A 92 -1.71 -6.65 8.30
CA SER A 92 -0.75 -6.27 7.26
C SER A 92 0.57 -7.00 7.52
N LEU A 93 1.29 -7.35 6.46
CA LEU A 93 2.60 -7.97 6.61
C LEU A 93 3.68 -6.90 6.68
N TRP A 94 4.44 -6.90 7.77
CA TRP A 94 5.56 -6.01 7.97
C TRP A 94 6.86 -6.79 7.82
N ILE A 95 7.67 -6.42 6.83
CA ILE A 95 8.98 -7.02 6.60
C ILE A 95 10.06 -6.01 6.93
N ARG A 96 10.82 -6.24 7.99
CA ARG A 96 11.96 -5.40 8.35
C ARG A 96 13.18 -5.79 7.53
N SER A 97 14.15 -4.89 7.40
CA SER A 97 15.35 -5.15 6.58
C SER A 97 16.11 -6.41 7.02
N SER A 98 16.12 -6.70 8.33
CA SER A 98 16.76 -7.91 8.86
C SER A 98 16.03 -9.20 8.47
N GLN A 99 14.80 -9.11 7.98
CA GLN A 99 13.97 -10.25 7.62
C GLN A 99 13.90 -10.48 6.11
N THR A 100 14.54 -9.64 5.31
CA THR A 100 14.42 -9.69 3.85
C THR A 100 14.83 -11.04 3.27
N SER A 101 15.89 -11.67 3.79
CA SER A 101 16.36 -12.97 3.32
C SER A 101 15.36 -14.09 3.57
N GLY A 102 14.52 -13.95 4.62
CA GLY A 102 13.50 -14.94 4.97
C GLY A 102 12.08 -14.56 4.55
N CYS A 103 11.92 -13.50 3.75
CA CYS A 103 10.60 -12.94 3.47
C CYS A 103 9.69 -13.89 2.68
N HIS A 104 10.26 -14.81 1.92
CA HIS A 104 9.48 -15.77 1.12
C HIS A 104 8.51 -16.58 1.99
N SER A 105 9.01 -17.17 3.08
CA SER A 105 8.17 -17.94 3.99
C SER A 105 7.19 -17.04 4.77
N MET A 106 7.62 -15.82 5.11
CA MET A 106 6.74 -14.85 5.77
C MET A 106 5.53 -14.50 4.89
N ILE A 107 5.77 -14.28 3.61
CA ILE A 107 4.70 -13.98 2.64
C ILE A 107 3.76 -15.17 2.49
N ALA A 108 4.30 -16.38 2.37
CA ALA A 108 3.49 -17.59 2.23
C ALA A 108 2.59 -17.81 3.45
N ASP A 109 3.13 -17.67 4.66
CA ASP A 109 2.38 -17.80 5.90
C ASP A 109 1.30 -16.72 6.01
N TRP A 110 1.64 -15.49 5.66
CA TRP A 110 0.70 -14.37 5.70
C TRP A 110 -0.46 -14.58 4.71
N LEU A 111 -0.17 -15.04 3.50
CA LEU A 111 -1.22 -15.33 2.51
C LEU A 111 -2.21 -16.36 3.03
N ASN A 112 -1.73 -17.38 3.76
CA ASN A 112 -2.60 -18.36 4.39
C ASN A 112 -3.44 -17.74 5.53
N GLU A 113 -2.87 -16.82 6.28
CA GLU A 113 -3.53 -16.17 7.41
C GLU A 113 -4.68 -15.26 6.97
N ILE A 114 -4.51 -14.54 5.88
CA ILE A 114 -5.54 -13.60 5.39
C ILE A 114 -6.59 -14.24 4.48
N ASN A 115 -6.43 -15.48 4.14
CA ASN A 115 -7.39 -16.19 3.28
C ASN A 115 -8.73 -16.43 3.99
#